data_0e0b2ee51102cb727168c65e32d528f7
#
_entry.id   0e0b2ee51102cb727168c65e32d528f7
#
_cell.length_a   1.000
_cell.length_b   1.000
_cell.length_c   1.000
_cell.angle_alpha   90.00
_cell.angle_beta   90.00
_cell.angle_gamma   90.00
#
_symmetry.space_group_name_H-M   'P 1'
#
loop_
_entity.id
_entity.type
_entity.pdbx_description
1 polymer ?
#
loop_
_entity_poly.entity_id
_entity_poly.type
_entity_poly.pdbx_seq_one_letter_code
_entity_poly.pdbx_strand_id
1 'polypeptide(L)' 'MNREDLLKTLMTLAAKRFERDLAELQPSDDFFSKLGIDSFQAMELMTDVEEEFDVEVPDYELQGVTTFDGLAAVLERRL' A
#
# COMPACT_ATOMS: atom_id res chain seq x y z
N MET A 1 -2.43 13.41 -8.46
CA MET A 1 -1.34 13.07 -7.50
C MET A 1 -0.24 12.35 -8.26
N ASN A 2 1.01 12.77 -8.11
CA ASN A 2 2.11 12.11 -8.80
C ASN A 2 2.51 10.82 -8.06
N ARG A 3 3.35 10.00 -8.71
CA ARG A 3 3.77 8.70 -8.15
C ARG A 3 4.48 8.87 -6.81
N GLU A 4 5.32 9.86 -6.68
CA GLU A 4 6.08 10.08 -5.45
C GLU A 4 5.16 10.39 -4.26
N ASP A 5 4.18 11.27 -4.46
CA ASP A 5 3.20 11.60 -3.42
C ASP A 5 2.33 10.40 -3.08
N LEU A 6 1.94 9.64 -4.11
CA LEU A 6 1.13 8.43 -3.93
C LEU A 6 1.88 7.40 -3.09
N LEU A 7 3.15 7.15 -3.41
CA LEU A 7 3.98 6.23 -2.65
C LEU A 7 4.15 6.67 -1.21
N LYS A 8 4.39 7.97 -1.01
CA LYS A 8 4.55 8.51 0.35
C LYS A 8 3.29 8.29 1.17
N THR A 9 2.13 8.53 0.57
CA THR A 9 0.85 8.33 1.27
C THR A 9 0.64 6.85 1.61
N LEU A 10 0.92 5.95 0.66
CA LEU A 10 0.78 4.52 0.89
C LEU A 10 1.69 4.03 2.03
N MET A 11 2.94 4.44 2.00
CA MET A 11 3.90 4.04 3.03
C MET A 11 3.55 4.64 4.39
N THR A 12 3.02 5.86 4.39
CA THR A 12 2.58 6.50 5.63
C THR A 12 1.40 5.74 6.25
N LEU A 13 0.44 5.33 5.42
CA LEU A 13 -0.69 4.54 5.89
C LEU A 13 -0.24 3.20 6.48
N ALA A 14 0.71 2.54 5.82
CA ALA A 14 1.26 1.28 6.30
C ALA A 14 2.01 1.45 7.61
N ALA A 15 2.85 2.48 7.69
CA ALA A 15 3.61 2.76 8.90
C ALA A 15 2.69 3.04 10.09
N LYS A 16 1.63 3.79 9.85
CA LYS A 16 0.66 4.14 10.89
C LYS A 16 -0.12 2.90 11.37
N ARG A 17 -0.61 2.09 10.42
CA ARG A 17 -1.42 0.93 10.81
C ARG A 17 -0.62 -0.13 11.56
N PHE A 18 0.63 -0.36 11.15
CA PHE A 18 1.45 -1.41 11.70
C PHE A 18 2.51 -0.92 12.68
N GLU A 19 2.41 0.34 13.08
CA GLU A 19 3.29 0.95 14.07
C GLU A 19 4.78 0.81 13.71
N ARG A 20 5.09 1.17 12.46
CA ARG A 20 6.46 1.13 11.94
C ARG A 20 6.94 2.54 11.65
N ASP A 21 8.26 2.71 11.62
CA ASP A 21 8.86 3.99 11.27
C ASP A 21 8.84 4.16 9.75
N LEU A 22 8.22 5.24 9.28
CA LEU A 22 8.16 5.54 7.85
C LEU A 22 9.54 5.55 7.21
N ALA A 23 10.56 6.00 7.94
CA ALA A 23 11.93 6.08 7.43
C ALA A 23 12.52 4.69 7.10
N GLU A 24 11.94 3.62 7.63
CA GLU A 24 12.38 2.25 7.35
C GLU A 24 11.82 1.71 6.04
N LEU A 25 10.80 2.36 5.48
CA LEU A 25 10.08 1.84 4.32
C LEU A 25 10.58 2.45 3.03
N GLN A 26 10.67 1.62 1.99
CA GLN A 26 11.06 2.05 0.65
C GLN A 26 10.05 1.54 -0.38
N PRO A 27 9.90 2.25 -1.51
CA PRO A 27 8.93 1.85 -2.53
C PRO A 27 9.10 0.43 -3.05
N SER A 28 10.34 -0.07 -3.12
CA SER A 28 10.64 -1.41 -3.62
C SER A 28 10.48 -2.50 -2.59
N ASP A 29 10.18 -2.15 -1.33
CA ASP A 29 10.03 -3.16 -0.28
C ASP A 29 8.80 -4.04 -0.54
N ASP A 30 8.98 -5.34 -0.31
CA ASP A 30 7.88 -6.28 -0.22
C ASP A 30 7.20 -6.04 1.13
N PHE A 31 5.98 -5.47 1.10
CA PHE A 31 5.34 -5.07 2.35
C PHE A 31 4.95 -6.26 3.23
N PHE A 32 4.76 -7.47 2.67
CA PHE A 32 4.50 -8.64 3.50
C PHE A 32 5.70 -8.99 4.36
N SER A 33 6.88 -9.12 3.77
CA SER A 33 8.08 -9.47 4.51
C SER A 33 8.61 -8.30 5.32
N LYS A 34 8.57 -7.10 4.78
CA LYS A 34 9.09 -5.91 5.48
C LYS A 34 8.30 -5.61 6.75
N LEU A 35 6.97 -5.71 6.66
CA LEU A 35 6.08 -5.42 7.79
C LEU A 35 5.78 -6.66 8.63
N GLY A 36 6.11 -7.86 8.13
CA GLY A 36 5.81 -9.11 8.82
C GLY A 36 4.31 -9.36 8.91
N ILE A 37 3.56 -9.01 7.87
CA ILE A 37 2.10 -9.12 7.87
C ILE A 37 1.65 -10.26 6.97
N ASP A 38 0.41 -10.72 7.20
CA ASP A 38 -0.23 -11.74 6.36
C ASP A 38 -1.26 -11.08 5.42
N SER A 39 -1.93 -11.90 4.62
CA SER A 39 -2.93 -11.42 3.65
C SER A 39 -4.08 -10.69 4.31
N PHE A 40 -4.51 -11.15 5.47
CA PHE A 40 -5.62 -10.52 6.20
C PHE A 40 -5.23 -9.09 6.60
N GLN A 41 -4.03 -8.93 7.13
CA GLN A 41 -3.53 -7.62 7.54
C GLN A 41 -3.31 -6.71 6.34
N ALA A 42 -2.89 -7.27 5.21
CA ALA A 42 -2.76 -6.50 3.98
C ALA A 42 -4.13 -5.99 3.50
N MET A 43 -5.20 -6.78 3.68
CA MET A 43 -6.55 -6.35 3.35
C MET A 43 -7.01 -5.21 4.25
N GLU A 44 -6.61 -5.22 5.52
CA GLU A 44 -6.90 -4.12 6.43
C GLU A 44 -6.21 -2.83 5.96
N LEU A 45 -4.96 -2.95 5.51
CA LEU A 45 -4.25 -1.81 4.94
C LEU A 45 -4.97 -1.30 3.69
N MET A 46 -5.46 -2.21 2.84
CA MET A 46 -6.19 -1.80 1.65
C MET A 46 -7.48 -1.07 1.98
N THR A 47 -8.15 -1.43 3.07
CA THR A 47 -9.32 -0.68 3.52
C THR A 47 -8.95 0.78 3.82
N ASP A 48 -7.84 0.98 4.51
CA ASP A 48 -7.35 2.33 4.80
C ASP A 48 -7.02 3.09 3.51
N VAL A 49 -6.39 2.40 2.56
CA VAL A 49 -6.02 2.99 1.27
C VAL A 49 -7.25 3.40 0.48
N GLU A 50 -8.25 2.52 0.41
CA GLU A 50 -9.49 2.80 -0.31
C GLU A 50 -10.24 3.98 0.29
N GLU A 51 -10.24 4.09 1.61
CA GLU A 51 -10.85 5.23 2.29
C GLU A 51 -10.10 6.52 2.03
N GLU A 52 -8.76 6.46 2.06
CA GLU A 52 -7.92 7.65 1.87
C GLU A 52 -8.10 8.24 0.47
N PHE A 53 -8.17 7.39 -0.53
CA PHE A 53 -8.26 7.82 -1.93
C PHE A 53 -9.68 7.81 -2.49
N ASP A 54 -10.65 7.36 -1.71
CA ASP A 54 -12.05 7.23 -2.12
C ASP A 54 -12.19 6.42 -3.41
N VAL A 55 -11.58 5.25 -3.42
CA VAL A 55 -11.60 4.32 -4.56
C VAL A 55 -11.85 2.91 -4.09
N GLU A 56 -12.32 2.05 -4.98
CA GLU A 56 -12.42 0.61 -4.73
C GLU A 56 -11.44 -0.12 -5.63
N VAL A 57 -10.69 -1.05 -5.06
CA VAL A 57 -9.72 -1.86 -5.79
C VAL A 57 -10.14 -3.33 -5.68
N PRO A 58 -10.59 -3.94 -6.78
CA PRO A 58 -10.97 -5.35 -6.74
C PRO A 58 -9.77 -6.24 -6.41
N ASP A 59 -10.06 -7.34 -5.71
CA ASP A 59 -9.00 -8.27 -5.28
C ASP A 59 -8.17 -8.79 -6.44
N TYR A 60 -8.79 -9.00 -7.62
CA TYR A 60 -8.07 -9.56 -8.75
C TYR A 60 -6.95 -8.63 -9.26
N GLU A 61 -7.07 -7.33 -9.01
CA GLU A 61 -6.01 -6.38 -9.40
C GLU A 61 -4.83 -6.43 -8.45
N LEU A 62 -5.03 -6.98 -7.27
CA LEU A 62 -3.98 -7.09 -6.27
C LEU A 62 -3.18 -8.39 -6.36
N GLN A 63 -3.56 -9.29 -7.26
CA GLN A 63 -2.82 -10.53 -7.43
C GLN A 63 -1.41 -10.25 -7.91
N GLY A 64 -0.44 -10.81 -7.21
CA GLY A 64 0.98 -10.61 -7.52
C GLY A 64 1.55 -9.28 -7.05
N VAL A 65 0.74 -8.41 -6.46
CA VAL A 65 1.21 -7.13 -5.92
C VAL A 65 1.79 -7.38 -4.54
N THR A 66 3.07 -7.13 -4.37
CA THR A 66 3.76 -7.34 -3.10
C THR A 66 4.56 -6.12 -2.63
N THR A 67 4.78 -5.15 -3.51
CA THR A 67 5.58 -3.97 -3.19
C THR A 67 4.72 -2.71 -3.20
N PHE A 68 5.20 -1.67 -2.52
CA PHE A 68 4.52 -0.37 -2.54
C PHE A 68 4.49 0.20 -3.97
N ASP A 69 5.56 0.00 -4.75
CA ASP A 69 5.57 0.41 -6.16
C ASP A 69 4.47 -0.27 -6.95
N GLY A 70 4.30 -1.59 -6.75
CA GLY A 70 3.25 -2.34 -7.43
C GLY A 70 1.87 -1.86 -7.04
N LEU A 71 1.67 -1.57 -5.77
CA LEU A 71 0.40 -1.06 -5.27
C LEU A 71 0.12 0.34 -5.84
N ALA A 72 1.13 1.19 -5.90
CA ALA A 72 0.99 2.52 -6.49
C ALA A 72 0.58 2.44 -7.96
N ALA A 73 1.14 1.48 -8.70
CA ALA A 73 0.80 1.28 -10.11
C ALA A 73 -0.68 0.93 -10.27
N VAL A 74 -1.21 0.08 -9.40
CA VAL A 74 -2.63 -0.29 -9.41
C VAL A 74 -3.49 0.94 -9.13
N LEU A 75 -3.13 1.72 -8.12
CA LEU A 75 -3.90 2.90 -7.74
C LEU A 75 -3.89 3.98 -8.82
N GLU A 76 -2.76 4.15 -9.50
CA GLU A 76 -2.68 5.14 -10.60
C GLU A 76 -3.70 4.88 -11.69
N ARG A 77 -4.01 3.62 -11.94
CA ARG A 77 -5.01 3.27 -12.95
C ARG A 77 -6.43 3.58 -12.50
N ARG A 78 -6.64 3.78 -11.21
CA ARG A 78 -7.95 4.03 -10.62
C ARG A 78 -8.19 5.50 -10.27
N LEU A 79 -7.13 6.29 -10.22
CA LEU A 79 -7.24 7.71 -9.81
C LEU A 79 -7.38 8.68 -10.99
#